data_2895aa4c6372be5289d99a7c4aa13e2e
#
_entry.id   2895aa4c6372be5289d99a7c4aa13e2e
#
_cell.length_a   1.000
_cell.length_b   1.000
_cell.length_c   1.000
_cell.angle_alpha   90.00
_cell.angle_beta   90.00
_cell.angle_gamma   90.00
#
_symmetry.space_group_name_H-M   'P 1'
#
loop_
_entity.id
_entity.type
_entity.pdbx_description
1 polymer ?
#
loop_
_entity_poly.entity_id
_entity_poly.type
_entity_poly.pdbx_seq_one_letter_code
_entity_poly.pdbx_strand_id
1 'polypeptide(L)'
;QDQFLRRQRYSTPDHFLSFLPKKVKKIAYAASFGGASVEEKNKTRIKSWLEEYDKVTIRENSGIKIASELGIHAEQVLDPTFLLDKNEWEKLIPNRKCDEKYVLVYQLHPNKQFDAYAKEFAKRKGLKLYRVSHCFHHIVRSGKFICCPPVGEFLWYIKNAEYFLTDSFHGTAFSIGLNTQFVDVLPKSYSERISSILELIGYENRILKSYDDFKIAEEKIDFNRVNEIISTERKKSFDILKDMIGD
;
A
#
# COMPACT_ATOMS: atom_id res chain seq x y z
N GLN A 1 2.12 10.00 -6.83
CA GLN A 1 2.47 8.94 -7.80
C GLN A 1 1.23 8.32 -8.44
N ASP A 2 0.11 8.13 -7.71
CA ASP A 2 -1.09 7.48 -8.27
C ASP A 2 -1.87 8.31 -9.31
N GLN A 3 -1.61 9.61 -9.45
CA GLN A 3 -2.26 10.43 -10.47
C GLN A 3 -1.73 10.19 -11.89
N PHE A 4 -0.49 9.74 -12.05
CA PHE A 4 0.06 9.33 -13.34
C PHE A 4 -0.59 8.06 -13.87
N LEU A 5 -1.14 7.23 -13.00
CA LEU A 5 -1.77 5.96 -13.30
C LEU A 5 -3.25 6.09 -13.73
N ARG A 6 -3.88 7.25 -13.60
CA ARG A 6 -5.33 7.45 -13.85
C ARG A 6 -5.78 7.50 -15.32
N ARG A 7 -4.86 7.54 -16.27
CA ARG A 7 -5.22 7.48 -17.70
C ARG A 7 -4.34 6.42 -18.34
N GLN A 8 -4.90 5.35 -18.85
CA GLN A 8 -4.42 4.33 -19.80
C GLN A 8 -3.12 4.61 -20.60
N ARG A 9 -2.15 5.32 -20.00
CA ARG A 9 -0.87 5.71 -20.58
C ARG A 9 0.29 4.82 -20.10
N TYR A 10 -0.03 3.63 -19.60
CA TYR A 10 0.92 2.70 -19.00
C TYR A 10 1.92 2.08 -19.94
N SER A 11 1.87 2.47 -21.15
CA SER A 11 2.71 1.89 -22.16
C SER A 11 3.58 2.96 -22.79
N THR A 12 4.14 3.86 -21.98
CA THR A 12 5.20 4.72 -22.47
C THR A 12 6.54 4.05 -22.22
N PRO A 13 7.43 4.05 -23.22
CA PRO A 13 8.76 3.45 -23.15
C PRO A 13 9.55 3.86 -21.90
N ASP A 14 9.34 5.10 -21.44
CA ASP A 14 10.07 5.70 -20.31
C ASP A 14 9.86 4.96 -18.98
N HIS A 15 8.64 4.44 -18.76
CA HIS A 15 8.36 3.65 -17.54
C HIS A 15 9.09 2.30 -17.51
N PHE A 16 9.55 1.84 -18.67
CA PHE A 16 10.28 0.59 -18.83
C PHE A 16 11.77 0.81 -19.09
N LEU A 17 12.28 2.02 -18.86
CA LEU A 17 13.69 2.36 -19.06
C LEU A 17 14.20 2.02 -20.48
N SER A 18 13.33 2.07 -21.49
CA SER A 18 13.68 1.69 -22.86
C SER A 18 14.66 2.65 -23.54
N PHE A 19 14.89 3.83 -22.94
CA PHE A 19 15.90 4.80 -23.36
C PHE A 19 17.33 4.41 -22.95
N LEU A 20 17.49 3.41 -22.09
CA LEU A 20 18.82 2.95 -21.65
C LEU A 20 19.47 2.08 -22.73
N PRO A 21 20.81 2.18 -22.91
CA PRO A 21 21.56 1.28 -23.77
C PRO A 21 21.41 -0.19 -23.36
N LYS A 22 21.35 -1.12 -24.31
CA LYS A 22 21.22 -2.56 -24.04
C LYS A 22 22.29 -3.17 -23.13
N LYS A 23 23.49 -2.54 -23.06
CA LYS A 23 24.59 -2.97 -22.18
C LYS A 23 24.39 -2.66 -20.70
N VAL A 24 23.38 -1.84 -20.35
CA VAL A 24 23.07 -1.48 -18.98
C VAL A 24 22.20 -2.57 -18.37
N LYS A 25 22.64 -3.13 -17.23
CA LYS A 25 21.84 -4.08 -16.44
C LYS A 25 20.54 -3.42 -15.98
N LYS A 26 19.39 -4.01 -16.32
CA LYS A 26 18.07 -3.52 -15.93
C LYS A 26 17.45 -4.49 -14.93
N ILE A 27 17.14 -4.02 -13.75
CA ILE A 27 16.43 -4.79 -12.74
C ILE A 27 15.19 -4.02 -12.26
N ALA A 28 14.11 -4.73 -11.95
CA ALA A 28 12.89 -4.15 -11.42
C ALA A 28 12.53 -4.83 -10.08
N TYR A 29 12.78 -4.16 -8.96
CA TYR A 29 12.40 -4.64 -7.65
C TYR A 29 11.00 -4.16 -7.26
N ALA A 30 10.14 -5.11 -6.85
CA ALA A 30 8.79 -4.87 -6.38
C ALA A 30 7.94 -4.02 -7.34
N ALA A 31 8.09 -4.26 -8.65
CA ALA A 31 7.26 -3.60 -9.66
C ALA A 31 5.77 -3.86 -9.42
N SER A 32 4.92 -3.03 -10.02
CA SER A 32 3.47 -3.14 -9.90
C SER A 32 2.79 -2.79 -11.22
N PHE A 33 1.89 -3.65 -11.66
CA PHE A 33 0.97 -3.34 -12.76
C PHE A 33 -0.21 -2.49 -12.30
N GLY A 34 -0.51 -2.50 -10.99
CA GLY A 34 -1.58 -1.70 -10.39
C GLY A 34 -3.00 -2.16 -10.74
N GLY A 35 -3.17 -3.10 -11.64
CA GLY A 35 -4.45 -3.62 -12.08
C GLY A 35 -4.46 -5.14 -12.19
N ALA A 36 -5.66 -5.72 -12.41
CA ALA A 36 -5.84 -7.17 -12.52
C ALA A 36 -5.47 -7.74 -13.90
N SER A 37 -5.32 -6.89 -14.92
CA SER A 37 -5.01 -7.32 -16.31
C SER A 37 -4.36 -6.20 -17.11
N VAL A 38 -3.74 -6.57 -18.21
CA VAL A 38 -3.21 -5.68 -19.25
C VAL A 38 -4.11 -5.77 -20.48
N GLU A 39 -4.45 -4.63 -21.09
CA GLU A 39 -5.21 -4.59 -22.33
C GLU A 39 -4.47 -5.34 -23.45
N GLU A 40 -5.17 -6.14 -24.24
CA GLU A 40 -4.62 -7.01 -25.27
C GLU A 40 -3.71 -6.25 -26.25
N LYS A 41 -4.14 -5.07 -26.69
CA LYS A 41 -3.36 -4.21 -27.60
C LYS A 41 -1.99 -3.77 -27.05
N ASN A 42 -1.79 -3.87 -25.72
CA ASN A 42 -0.56 -3.45 -25.04
C ASN A 42 0.35 -4.63 -24.68
N LYS A 43 -0.14 -5.87 -24.71
CA LYS A 43 0.58 -7.04 -24.23
C LYS A 43 1.91 -7.25 -24.97
N THR A 44 1.89 -7.27 -26.30
CA THR A 44 3.10 -7.48 -27.12
C THR A 44 4.18 -6.43 -26.81
N ARG A 45 3.78 -5.17 -26.68
CA ARG A 45 4.71 -4.07 -26.42
C ARG A 45 5.27 -4.12 -25.00
N ILE A 46 4.42 -4.38 -24.00
CA ILE A 46 4.86 -4.51 -22.61
C ILE A 46 5.80 -5.72 -22.48
N LYS A 47 5.47 -6.84 -23.10
CA LYS A 47 6.33 -8.02 -23.15
C LYS A 47 7.71 -7.67 -23.69
N SER A 48 7.81 -7.02 -24.86
CA SER A 48 9.10 -6.67 -25.46
C SER A 48 9.96 -5.76 -24.58
N TRP A 49 9.35 -4.88 -23.79
CA TRP A 49 10.09 -4.05 -22.84
C TRP A 49 10.53 -4.80 -21.59
N LEU A 50 9.70 -5.74 -21.08
CA LEU A 50 10.07 -6.57 -19.94
C LEU A 50 11.14 -7.60 -20.26
N GLU A 51 11.20 -8.09 -21.50
CA GLU A 51 12.27 -8.99 -22.00
C GLU A 51 13.66 -8.32 -22.01
N GLU A 52 13.72 -6.97 -21.89
CA GLU A 52 14.98 -6.25 -21.76
C GLU A 52 15.53 -6.21 -20.32
N TYR A 53 14.76 -6.71 -19.34
CA TYR A 53 15.20 -6.74 -17.95
C TYR A 53 15.95 -8.03 -17.63
N ASP A 54 17.05 -7.90 -16.91
CA ASP A 54 17.80 -9.04 -16.39
C ASP A 54 17.02 -9.78 -15.31
N LYS A 55 16.32 -9.04 -14.46
CA LYS A 55 15.43 -9.58 -13.41
C LYS A 55 14.23 -8.67 -13.15
N VAL A 56 13.08 -9.31 -12.96
CA VAL A 56 11.82 -8.62 -12.61
C VAL A 56 11.24 -9.27 -11.36
N THR A 57 10.93 -8.46 -10.37
CA THR A 57 10.14 -8.88 -9.20
C THR A 57 8.90 -8.00 -9.06
N ILE A 58 7.83 -8.56 -8.52
CA ILE A 58 6.51 -7.94 -8.45
C ILE A 58 5.95 -8.08 -7.05
N ARG A 59 5.21 -7.08 -6.57
CA ARG A 59 4.70 -7.05 -5.20
C ARG A 59 3.25 -7.51 -5.03
N GLU A 60 2.48 -7.71 -6.09
CA GLU A 60 1.09 -8.17 -6.03
C GLU A 60 0.83 -9.44 -6.84
N ASN A 61 -0.11 -10.28 -6.36
CA ASN A 61 -0.48 -11.56 -6.97
C ASN A 61 -0.97 -11.42 -8.42
N SER A 62 -1.76 -10.37 -8.70
CA SER A 62 -2.26 -10.09 -10.06
C SER A 62 -1.12 -9.80 -11.02
N GLY A 63 -0.10 -9.10 -10.56
CA GLY A 63 1.07 -8.79 -11.38
C GLY A 63 1.90 -10.02 -11.74
N ILE A 64 2.03 -11.00 -10.82
CA ILE A 64 2.66 -12.30 -11.12
C ILE A 64 1.88 -13.04 -12.22
N LYS A 65 0.54 -13.05 -12.15
CA LYS A 65 -0.31 -13.65 -13.19
C LYS A 65 -0.10 -12.96 -14.54
N ILE A 66 -0.09 -11.63 -14.56
CA ILE A 66 0.17 -10.85 -15.78
C ILE A 66 1.55 -11.18 -16.37
N ALA A 67 2.61 -11.21 -15.55
CA ALA A 67 3.96 -11.57 -16.00
C ALA A 67 3.97 -12.96 -16.63
N SER A 68 3.35 -13.95 -15.97
CA SER A 68 3.21 -15.32 -16.49
C SER A 68 2.46 -15.37 -17.82
N GLU A 69 1.33 -14.65 -17.97
CA GLU A 69 0.59 -14.54 -19.23
C GLU A 69 1.43 -13.93 -20.36
N LEU A 70 2.34 -13.02 -20.04
CA LEU A 70 3.27 -12.43 -20.98
C LEU A 70 4.50 -13.31 -21.26
N GLY A 71 4.65 -14.44 -20.57
CA GLY A 71 5.81 -15.32 -20.67
C GLY A 71 7.07 -14.74 -20.00
N ILE A 72 6.90 -13.82 -19.05
CA ILE A 72 7.99 -13.21 -18.27
C ILE A 72 8.10 -13.93 -16.93
N HIS A 73 9.30 -14.40 -16.60
CA HIS A 73 9.58 -14.94 -15.26
C HIS A 73 9.70 -13.80 -14.25
N ALA A 74 8.89 -13.85 -13.21
CA ALA A 74 8.94 -12.87 -12.12
C ALA A 74 8.68 -13.54 -10.77
N GLU A 75 9.41 -13.13 -9.75
CA GLU A 75 9.21 -13.56 -8.37
C GLU A 75 8.42 -12.54 -7.58
N GLN A 76 7.58 -13.00 -6.65
CA GLN A 76 6.86 -12.11 -5.76
C GLN A 76 7.73 -11.75 -4.56
N VAL A 77 7.78 -10.43 -4.27
CA VAL A 77 8.51 -9.85 -3.15
C VAL A 77 7.64 -8.84 -2.41
N LEU A 78 8.03 -8.50 -1.19
CA LEU A 78 7.39 -7.43 -0.45
C LEU A 78 7.67 -6.05 -1.07
N ASP A 79 6.71 -5.13 -0.91
CA ASP A 79 6.94 -3.72 -1.19
C ASP A 79 8.15 -3.19 -0.39
N PRO A 80 8.95 -2.28 -0.94
CA PRO A 80 10.12 -1.72 -0.25
C PRO A 80 9.85 -1.18 1.17
N THR A 81 8.63 -0.75 1.45
CA THR A 81 8.24 -0.28 2.80
C THR A 81 8.32 -1.38 3.86
N PHE A 82 8.24 -2.66 3.49
CA PHE A 82 8.38 -3.79 4.40
C PHE A 82 9.83 -4.29 4.57
N LEU A 83 10.78 -3.78 3.79
CA LEU A 83 12.19 -4.12 3.96
C LEU A 83 12.76 -3.54 5.27
N LEU A 84 12.23 -2.42 5.72
CA LEU A 84 12.50 -1.90 7.05
C LEU A 84 11.52 -2.51 8.06
N ASP A 85 12.03 -2.85 9.23
CA ASP A 85 11.19 -3.31 10.33
C ASP A 85 10.57 -2.15 11.12
N LYS A 86 9.75 -2.50 12.11
CA LYS A 86 9.08 -1.52 12.96
C LYS A 86 10.10 -0.59 13.66
N ASN A 87 11.18 -1.16 14.18
CA ASN A 87 12.18 -0.38 14.92
C ASN A 87 12.89 0.61 14.01
N GLU A 88 13.16 0.23 12.75
CA GLU A 88 13.77 1.13 11.77
C GLU A 88 12.83 2.30 11.42
N TRP A 89 11.54 2.01 11.20
CA TRP A 89 10.55 3.07 10.94
C TRP A 89 10.36 3.97 12.17
N GLU A 90 10.40 3.42 13.38
CA GLU A 90 10.24 4.17 14.63
C GLU A 90 11.37 5.20 14.85
N LYS A 91 12.56 5.01 14.29
CA LYS A 91 13.64 6.01 14.33
C LYS A 91 13.30 7.34 13.65
N LEU A 92 12.36 7.31 12.69
CA LEU A 92 11.88 8.50 11.98
C LEU A 92 10.72 9.19 12.71
N ILE A 93 10.10 8.54 13.68
CA ILE A 93 8.91 9.04 14.38
C ILE A 93 9.33 10.02 15.47
N PRO A 94 8.73 11.22 15.55
CA PRO A 94 9.02 12.17 16.62
C PRO A 94 8.72 11.58 18.01
N ASN A 95 9.67 11.72 18.93
CA ASN A 95 9.50 11.29 20.32
C ASN A 95 8.65 12.29 21.09
N ARG A 96 7.32 12.21 20.93
CA ARG A 96 6.35 13.01 21.66
C ARG A 96 5.18 12.14 22.11
N LYS A 97 4.60 12.47 23.27
CA LYS A 97 3.40 11.77 23.78
C LYS A 97 2.18 12.06 22.90
N CYS A 98 1.31 11.06 22.85
CA CYS A 98 -0.03 11.20 22.29
C CYS A 98 -1.04 11.15 23.44
N ASP A 99 -1.66 12.29 23.76
CA ASP A 99 -2.63 12.39 24.85
C ASP A 99 -4.08 12.16 24.38
N GLU A 100 -4.28 12.02 23.10
CA GLU A 100 -5.61 11.89 22.49
C GLU A 100 -5.80 10.53 21.84
N LYS A 101 -6.99 9.96 22.04
CA LYS A 101 -7.43 8.75 21.35
C LYS A 101 -8.24 9.15 20.12
N TYR A 102 -7.89 8.61 18.96
CA TYR A 102 -8.52 8.99 17.70
C TYR A 102 -8.59 7.87 16.68
N VAL A 103 -9.52 8.03 15.76
CA VAL A 103 -9.56 7.34 14.47
C VAL A 103 -8.83 8.23 13.47
N LEU A 104 -7.83 7.69 12.80
CA LEU A 104 -7.14 8.36 11.71
C LEU A 104 -7.76 7.98 10.37
N VAL A 105 -7.92 8.94 9.46
CA VAL A 105 -8.33 8.69 8.07
C VAL A 105 -7.24 9.19 7.13
N TYR A 106 -6.83 8.33 6.20
CA TYR A 106 -6.02 8.71 5.05
C TYR A 106 -6.69 8.19 3.78
N GLN A 107 -7.35 9.09 3.06
CA GLN A 107 -8.19 8.80 1.91
C GLN A 107 -7.65 9.49 0.67
N LEU A 108 -7.32 8.69 -0.35
CA LEU A 108 -6.77 9.15 -1.63
C LEU A 108 -7.84 9.38 -2.68
N HIS A 109 -8.93 8.59 -2.64
CA HIS A 109 -9.97 8.62 -3.66
C HIS A 109 -11.23 9.30 -3.13
N PRO A 110 -11.88 10.20 -3.90
CA PRO A 110 -13.15 10.79 -3.50
C PRO A 110 -14.21 9.72 -3.28
N ASN A 111 -14.71 9.60 -2.04
CA ASN A 111 -15.74 8.65 -1.67
C ASN A 111 -16.57 9.21 -0.49
N LYS A 112 -17.78 9.69 -0.79
CA LYS A 112 -18.68 10.29 0.21
C LYS A 112 -19.17 9.27 1.25
N GLN A 113 -19.36 8.00 0.86
CA GLN A 113 -19.79 6.95 1.77
C GLN A 113 -18.68 6.63 2.77
N PHE A 114 -17.43 6.61 2.33
CA PHE A 114 -16.28 6.45 3.23
C PHE A 114 -16.16 7.63 4.20
N ASP A 115 -16.39 8.87 3.75
CA ASP A 115 -16.40 10.03 4.63
C ASP A 115 -17.48 9.94 5.72
N ALA A 116 -18.70 9.53 5.35
CA ALA A 116 -19.80 9.34 6.27
C ALA A 116 -19.54 8.20 7.25
N TYR A 117 -19.02 7.06 6.75
CA TYR A 117 -18.63 5.91 7.55
C TYR A 117 -17.58 6.28 8.60
N ALA A 118 -16.52 6.95 8.20
CA ALA A 118 -15.44 7.33 9.10
C ALA A 118 -15.94 8.22 10.26
N LYS A 119 -16.84 9.16 9.96
CA LYS A 119 -17.48 10.01 10.96
C LYS A 119 -18.31 9.19 11.96
N GLU A 120 -19.16 8.32 11.46
CA GLU A 120 -20.03 7.49 12.30
C GLU A 120 -19.23 6.45 13.08
N PHE A 121 -18.21 5.83 12.47
CA PHE A 121 -17.30 4.90 13.14
C PHE A 121 -16.60 5.55 14.34
N ALA A 122 -16.01 6.72 14.16
CA ALA A 122 -15.36 7.45 15.25
C ALA A 122 -16.35 7.80 16.37
N LYS A 123 -17.57 8.25 16.01
CA LYS A 123 -18.66 8.54 16.98
C LYS A 123 -19.04 7.32 17.80
N ARG A 124 -19.25 6.16 17.16
CA ARG A 124 -19.63 4.90 17.83
C ARG A 124 -18.55 4.38 18.76
N LYS A 125 -17.27 4.58 18.38
CA LYS A 125 -16.13 4.21 19.23
C LYS A 125 -15.81 5.24 20.32
N GLY A 126 -16.50 6.39 20.37
CA GLY A 126 -16.24 7.47 21.33
C GLY A 126 -14.87 8.14 21.12
N LEU A 127 -14.37 8.15 19.89
CA LEU A 127 -13.04 8.63 19.54
C LEU A 127 -13.10 9.93 18.73
N LYS A 128 -12.03 10.73 18.82
CA LYS A 128 -11.85 11.87 17.91
C LYS A 128 -11.61 11.37 16.49
N LEU A 129 -11.99 12.17 15.51
CA LEU A 129 -11.70 11.89 14.11
C LEU A 129 -10.58 12.80 13.62
N TYR A 130 -9.50 12.23 13.10
CA TYR A 130 -8.38 12.91 12.48
C TYR A 130 -8.31 12.54 11.01
N ARG A 131 -7.91 13.50 10.17
CA ARG A 131 -7.81 13.29 8.73
C ARG A 131 -6.51 13.87 8.20
N VAL A 132 -5.64 13.00 7.70
CA VAL A 132 -4.46 13.41 6.95
C VAL A 132 -4.81 13.52 5.47
N SER A 133 -4.43 14.63 4.85
CA SER A 133 -4.58 14.83 3.40
C SER A 133 -3.58 15.85 2.86
N HIS A 134 -3.25 15.67 1.58
CA HIS A 134 -2.48 16.63 0.80
C HIS A 134 -3.38 17.64 0.04
N CYS A 135 -4.69 17.48 0.14
CA CYS A 135 -5.67 18.33 -0.57
C CYS A 135 -6.32 19.31 0.39
N PHE A 136 -6.02 20.59 0.28
CA PHE A 136 -6.58 21.66 1.14
C PHE A 136 -8.11 21.70 1.18
N HIS A 137 -8.79 21.39 0.08
CA HIS A 137 -10.25 21.37 0.05
C HIS A 137 -10.87 20.29 0.96
N HIS A 138 -10.09 19.38 1.50
CA HIS A 138 -10.54 18.40 2.48
C HIS A 138 -10.73 18.99 3.88
N ILE A 139 -10.32 20.25 4.13
CA ILE A 139 -10.52 20.94 5.41
C ILE A 139 -12.00 21.06 5.80
N VAL A 140 -12.91 21.06 4.83
CA VAL A 140 -14.37 21.13 5.07
C VAL A 140 -14.97 19.78 5.47
N ARG A 141 -14.20 18.68 5.39
CA ARG A 141 -14.65 17.35 5.80
C ARG A 141 -14.60 17.21 7.31
N SER A 142 -15.43 16.30 7.85
CA SER A 142 -15.46 16.02 9.29
C SER A 142 -14.10 15.55 9.82
N GLY A 143 -13.75 16.02 11.02
CA GLY A 143 -12.53 15.65 11.74
C GLY A 143 -11.47 16.73 11.76
N LYS A 144 -10.45 16.56 12.61
CA LYS A 144 -9.29 17.47 12.67
C LYS A 144 -8.45 17.25 11.40
N PHE A 145 -8.34 18.29 10.60
CA PHE A 145 -7.57 18.26 9.36
C PHE A 145 -6.08 18.45 9.63
N ILE A 146 -5.27 17.56 9.07
CA ILE A 146 -3.81 17.56 9.13
C ILE A 146 -3.29 17.60 7.70
N CYS A 147 -2.72 18.74 7.33
CA CYS A 147 -2.27 18.98 5.96
C CYS A 147 -0.81 18.60 5.77
N CYS A 148 -0.54 17.74 4.80
CA CYS A 148 0.81 17.43 4.32
C CYS A 148 1.85 17.25 5.43
N PRO A 149 1.61 16.40 6.45
CA PRO A 149 2.59 16.23 7.51
C PRO A 149 3.88 15.65 6.92
N PRO A 150 5.06 16.02 7.47
CA PRO A 150 6.31 15.33 7.15
C PRO A 150 6.19 13.82 7.39
N VAL A 151 7.04 13.01 6.73
CA VAL A 151 6.96 11.54 6.79
C VAL A 151 6.96 11.03 8.24
N GLY A 152 7.87 11.49 9.08
CA GLY A 152 7.92 11.08 10.50
C GLY A 152 6.65 11.41 11.27
N GLU A 153 6.03 12.58 11.00
CA GLU A 153 4.74 12.94 11.62
C GLU A 153 3.59 12.11 11.09
N PHE A 154 3.58 11.80 9.79
CA PHE A 154 2.59 10.90 9.20
C PHE A 154 2.63 9.53 9.89
N LEU A 155 3.84 8.96 10.06
CA LEU A 155 4.05 7.71 10.77
C LEU A 155 3.64 7.82 12.24
N TRP A 156 3.92 8.97 12.88
CA TRP A 156 3.48 9.22 14.26
C TRP A 156 1.96 9.17 14.39
N TYR A 157 1.23 9.80 13.45
CA TYR A 157 -0.24 9.74 13.45
C TYR A 157 -0.77 8.32 13.24
N ILE A 158 -0.14 7.52 12.37
CA ILE A 158 -0.55 6.12 12.17
C ILE A 158 -0.28 5.31 13.44
N LYS A 159 0.94 5.37 13.99
CA LYS A 159 1.35 4.59 15.17
C LYS A 159 0.45 4.83 16.38
N ASN A 160 -0.02 6.05 16.58
CA ASN A 160 -0.80 6.45 17.76
C ASN A 160 -2.32 6.41 17.53
N ALA A 161 -2.79 6.03 16.35
CA ALA A 161 -4.21 5.87 16.10
C ALA A 161 -4.77 4.60 16.78
N GLU A 162 -5.93 4.70 17.43
CA GLU A 162 -6.66 3.51 17.90
C GLU A 162 -7.16 2.67 16.72
N TYR A 163 -7.59 3.35 15.67
CA TYR A 163 -7.96 2.75 14.38
C TYR A 163 -7.53 3.63 13.24
N PHE A 164 -7.06 3.04 12.16
CA PHE A 164 -6.72 3.72 10.93
C PHE A 164 -7.62 3.26 9.79
N LEU A 165 -8.34 4.18 9.16
CA LEU A 165 -9.22 3.92 8.03
C LEU A 165 -8.57 4.46 6.76
N THR A 166 -8.36 3.62 5.76
CA THR A 166 -7.65 4.03 4.55
C THR A 166 -8.14 3.34 3.28
N ASP A 167 -7.90 3.97 2.13
CA ASP A 167 -8.02 3.40 0.80
C ASP A 167 -6.67 3.39 0.07
N SER A 168 -5.58 3.53 0.85
CA SER A 168 -4.21 3.64 0.36
C SER A 168 -3.41 2.39 0.68
N PHE A 169 -2.82 1.77 -0.34
CA PHE A 169 -1.88 0.66 -0.14
C PHE A 169 -0.76 1.02 0.86
N HIS A 170 -0.12 2.18 0.73
CA HIS A 170 0.93 2.57 1.68
C HIS A 170 0.37 2.88 3.08
N GLY A 171 -0.89 3.32 3.17
CA GLY A 171 -1.59 3.43 4.45
C GLY A 171 -1.68 2.06 5.13
N THR A 172 -2.15 1.05 4.40
CA THR A 172 -2.22 -0.35 4.86
C THR A 172 -0.84 -0.88 5.24
N ALA A 173 0.16 -0.69 4.38
CA ALA A 173 1.52 -1.16 4.60
C ALA A 173 2.14 -0.58 5.89
N PHE A 174 2.01 0.71 6.14
CA PHE A 174 2.47 1.32 7.38
C PHE A 174 1.66 0.93 8.60
N SER A 175 0.35 0.66 8.45
CA SER A 175 -0.45 0.12 9.56
C SER A 175 0.04 -1.25 10.00
N ILE A 176 0.35 -2.12 9.03
CA ILE A 176 0.95 -3.44 9.28
C ILE A 176 2.32 -3.26 9.92
N GLY A 177 3.20 -2.46 9.32
CA GLY A 177 4.57 -2.25 9.81
C GLY A 177 4.67 -1.62 11.20
N LEU A 178 3.69 -0.80 11.60
CA LEU A 178 3.65 -0.11 12.90
C LEU A 178 2.71 -0.79 13.91
N ASN A 179 2.06 -1.90 13.55
CA ASN A 179 1.12 -2.64 14.39
C ASN A 179 -0.11 -1.82 14.81
N THR A 180 -0.65 -1.03 13.90
CA THR A 180 -1.84 -0.21 14.11
C THR A 180 -3.08 -0.93 13.62
N GLN A 181 -4.16 -0.96 14.41
CA GLN A 181 -5.45 -1.54 13.99
C GLN A 181 -6.01 -0.75 12.81
N PHE A 182 -6.41 -1.41 11.73
CA PHE A 182 -6.87 -0.73 10.52
C PHE A 182 -8.11 -1.36 9.89
N VAL A 183 -8.75 -0.61 9.03
CA VAL A 183 -9.81 -1.03 8.11
C VAL A 183 -9.53 -0.43 6.75
N ASP A 184 -9.55 -1.27 5.73
CA ASP A 184 -9.34 -0.88 4.36
C ASP A 184 -10.64 -0.70 3.59
N VAL A 185 -10.71 0.38 2.83
CA VAL A 185 -11.77 0.63 1.86
C VAL A 185 -11.17 0.48 0.47
N LEU A 186 -11.50 -0.59 -0.22
CA LEU A 186 -10.93 -0.82 -1.55
C LEU A 186 -11.35 0.28 -2.53
N PRO A 187 -10.40 0.90 -3.22
CA PRO A 187 -10.71 1.79 -4.33
C PRO A 187 -11.28 0.98 -5.50
N LYS A 188 -12.09 1.61 -6.36
CA LYS A 188 -12.67 0.97 -7.55
C LYS A 188 -11.64 0.43 -8.54
N SER A 189 -10.42 0.96 -8.49
CA SER A 189 -9.29 0.53 -9.32
C SER A 189 -8.04 0.53 -8.45
N TYR A 190 -7.05 -0.31 -8.83
CA TYR A 190 -5.78 -0.45 -8.09
C TYR A 190 -5.90 -1.08 -6.69
N SER A 191 -6.95 -1.86 -6.46
CA SER A 191 -7.19 -2.59 -5.20
C SER A 191 -6.24 -3.78 -5.01
N GLU A 192 -5.69 -4.32 -6.09
CA GLU A 192 -4.92 -5.57 -6.12
C GLU A 192 -3.77 -5.61 -5.10
N ARG A 193 -3.07 -4.50 -4.90
CA ARG A 193 -1.96 -4.42 -3.93
C ARG A 193 -2.45 -4.57 -2.49
N ILE A 194 -3.59 -3.95 -2.14
CA ILE A 194 -4.20 -4.07 -0.81
C ILE A 194 -4.68 -5.50 -0.61
N SER A 195 -5.43 -6.04 -1.57
CA SER A 195 -5.93 -7.41 -1.50
C SER A 195 -4.79 -8.42 -1.34
N SER A 196 -3.70 -8.27 -2.11
CA SER A 196 -2.56 -9.18 -2.10
C SER A 196 -1.83 -9.20 -0.75
N ILE A 197 -1.60 -8.04 -0.12
CA ILE A 197 -0.94 -8.00 1.19
C ILE A 197 -1.86 -8.53 2.30
N LEU A 198 -3.16 -8.26 2.23
CA LEU A 198 -4.12 -8.76 3.21
C LEU A 198 -4.29 -10.28 3.11
N GLU A 199 -4.31 -10.83 1.89
CA GLU A 199 -4.29 -12.28 1.64
C GLU A 199 -3.03 -12.92 2.23
N LEU A 200 -1.85 -12.33 2.01
CA LEU A 200 -0.59 -12.83 2.55
C LEU A 200 -0.60 -12.94 4.08
N ILE A 201 -1.15 -11.95 4.77
CA ILE A 201 -1.19 -11.95 6.24
C ILE A 201 -2.46 -12.62 6.82
N GLY A 202 -3.43 -13.04 5.98
CA GLY A 202 -4.68 -13.69 6.38
C GLY A 202 -5.68 -12.74 7.06
N TYR A 203 -5.77 -11.48 6.60
CA TYR A 203 -6.66 -10.46 7.15
C TYR A 203 -7.53 -9.76 6.10
N GLU A 204 -8.03 -10.50 5.11
CA GLU A 204 -8.99 -10.01 4.11
C GLU A 204 -10.30 -9.53 4.75
N ASN A 205 -10.60 -9.99 5.96
CA ASN A 205 -11.72 -9.53 6.77
C ASN A 205 -11.59 -8.05 7.22
N ARG A 206 -10.44 -7.41 6.98
CA ARG A 206 -10.23 -5.97 7.20
C ARG A 206 -10.68 -5.10 6.02
N ILE A 207 -11.09 -5.71 4.92
CA ILE A 207 -11.70 -5.01 3.79
C ILE A 207 -13.16 -4.72 4.11
N LEU A 208 -13.51 -3.44 4.18
CA LEU A 208 -14.88 -2.98 4.39
C LEU A 208 -15.74 -3.30 3.17
N LYS A 209 -16.65 -4.26 3.31
CA LYS A 209 -17.57 -4.69 2.24
C LYS A 209 -18.87 -3.90 2.24
N SER A 210 -19.30 -3.39 3.39
CA SER A 210 -20.50 -2.55 3.56
C SER A 210 -20.22 -1.40 4.51
N TYR A 211 -20.69 -0.20 4.15
CA TYR A 211 -20.58 0.99 5.02
C TYR A 211 -21.51 0.96 6.25
N ASP A 212 -22.27 -0.13 6.43
CA ASP A 212 -23.08 -0.40 7.63
C ASP A 212 -22.37 -1.33 8.61
N ASP A 213 -21.21 -1.92 8.22
CA ASP A 213 -20.44 -2.78 9.08
C ASP A 213 -19.51 -1.98 10.01
N PHE A 214 -20.01 -1.65 11.19
CA PHE A 214 -19.24 -1.02 12.25
C PHE A 214 -18.56 -2.01 13.19
N LYS A 215 -18.79 -3.32 12.98
CA LYS A 215 -18.18 -4.39 13.79
C LYS A 215 -16.86 -4.90 13.23
N ILE A 216 -16.53 -4.58 11.99
CA ILE A 216 -15.34 -5.05 11.26
C ILE A 216 -14.03 -4.96 12.07
N ALA A 217 -13.93 -4.04 13.01
CA ALA A 217 -12.74 -3.84 13.86
C ALA A 217 -12.95 -4.27 15.33
N GLU A 218 -13.99 -5.05 15.64
CA GLU A 218 -14.21 -5.57 17.00
C GLU A 218 -13.20 -6.67 17.33
N GLU A 219 -12.97 -7.59 16.42
CA GLU A 219 -11.85 -8.54 16.49
C GLU A 219 -10.55 -7.81 16.18
N LYS A 220 -9.58 -7.89 17.08
CA LYS A 220 -8.28 -7.22 16.87
C LYS A 220 -7.36 -8.07 16.00
N ILE A 221 -6.53 -7.39 15.21
CA ILE A 221 -5.45 -8.03 14.46
C ILE A 221 -4.42 -8.53 15.47
N ASP A 222 -4.04 -9.80 15.37
CA ASP A 222 -2.90 -10.37 16.08
C ASP A 222 -1.60 -10.01 15.35
N PHE A 223 -0.98 -8.94 15.76
CA PHE A 223 0.26 -8.48 15.16
C PHE A 223 1.48 -9.36 15.44
N ASN A 224 1.44 -10.27 16.44
CA ASN A 224 2.53 -11.22 16.63
C ASN A 224 2.62 -12.16 15.42
N ARG A 225 1.47 -12.78 15.07
CA ARG A 225 1.38 -13.62 13.87
C ARG A 225 1.71 -12.86 12.58
N VAL A 226 1.20 -11.65 12.42
CA VAL A 226 1.47 -10.82 11.24
C VAL A 226 2.96 -10.50 11.11
N ASN A 227 3.62 -10.13 12.22
CA ASN A 227 5.05 -9.81 12.24
C ASN A 227 5.92 -11.03 11.90
N GLU A 228 5.54 -12.25 12.31
CA GLU A 228 6.24 -13.49 11.94
C GLU A 228 6.16 -13.72 10.41
N ILE A 229 4.98 -13.58 9.82
CA ILE A 229 4.77 -13.72 8.36
C ILE A 229 5.62 -12.68 7.62
N ILE A 230 5.50 -11.39 7.99
CA ILE A 230 6.23 -10.30 7.34
C ILE A 230 7.75 -10.46 7.53
N SER A 231 8.23 -10.94 8.68
CA SER A 231 9.65 -11.18 8.90
C SER A 231 10.20 -12.26 7.97
N THR A 232 9.45 -13.34 7.77
CA THR A 232 9.82 -14.42 6.86
C THR A 232 9.88 -13.93 5.41
N GLU A 233 8.84 -13.24 4.95
CA GLU A 233 8.78 -12.71 3.59
C GLU A 233 9.78 -11.56 3.35
N ARG A 234 10.11 -10.78 4.39
CA ARG A 234 11.17 -9.78 4.35
C ARG A 234 12.52 -10.40 4.07
N LYS A 235 12.86 -11.48 4.80
CA LYS A 235 14.14 -12.20 4.59
C LYS A 235 14.23 -12.71 3.15
N LYS A 236 13.20 -13.38 2.66
CA LYS A 236 13.11 -13.84 1.27
C LYS A 236 13.29 -12.69 0.28
N SER A 237 12.61 -11.57 0.51
CA SER A 237 12.70 -10.39 -0.36
C SER A 237 14.09 -9.76 -0.37
N PHE A 238 14.78 -9.75 0.78
CA PHE A 238 16.18 -9.31 0.84
C PHE A 238 17.14 -10.24 0.10
N ASP A 239 16.97 -11.55 0.26
CA ASP A 239 17.82 -12.54 -0.42
C ASP A 239 17.67 -12.41 -1.95
N ILE A 240 16.44 -12.23 -2.43
CA ILE A 240 16.18 -11.97 -3.85
C ILE A 240 16.80 -10.63 -4.29
N LEU A 241 16.65 -9.57 -3.50
CA LEU A 241 17.22 -8.25 -3.83
C LEU A 241 18.75 -8.31 -3.93
N LYS A 242 19.44 -8.98 -2.99
CA LYS A 242 20.89 -9.19 -3.06
C LYS A 242 21.32 -9.89 -4.33
N ASP A 243 20.63 -11.00 -4.65
CA ASP A 243 20.90 -11.72 -5.90
C ASP A 243 20.67 -10.85 -7.15
N MET A 244 19.66 -9.97 -7.13
CA MET A 244 19.40 -9.04 -8.23
C MET A 244 20.53 -8.03 -8.44
N ILE A 245 21.14 -7.51 -7.37
CA ILE A 245 22.23 -6.52 -7.45
C ILE A 245 23.60 -7.16 -7.59
N GLY A 246 23.73 -8.46 -7.30
CA GLY A 246 24.98 -9.22 -7.44
C GLY A 246 25.85 -9.16 -6.17
N ASP A 247 25.22 -9.08 -4.99
CA ASP A 247 25.85 -9.17 -3.67
C ASP A 247 25.73 -10.59 -3.08
#